data_7f4f2117b6cf7a69c378f8f92b817e88
#
_entry.id   7f4f2117b6cf7a69c378f8f92b817e88
#
_cell.length_a   1.000
_cell.length_b   1.000
_cell.length_c   1.000
_cell.angle_alpha   90.00
_cell.angle_beta   90.00
_cell.angle_gamma   90.00
#
_symmetry.space_group_name_H-M   'P 1'
#
loop_
_entity.id
_entity.type
_entity.pdbx_description
1 polymer ?
#
loop_
_entity_poly.entity_id
_entity_poly.type
_entity_poly.pdbx_seq_one_letter_code
_entity_poly.pdbx_strand_id
1 'polypeptide(L)'
;MYISEIAPKRIRGLLAIQYSTCQQLGSVFGFFINYGLTKAYAGKDLQWMVPTLLQLVPAAIWGFGTFLCVESPRWLLYVGRREQAIATVSRLRSLPNGHPEVISDIQIMESQILYEREAVVGATQWDLVKEVLIPVENRRRFLLVFMAHLFSQWSGASAITQYLPTIFGYLNMPSETASLATGFYAVVKFVSCLIFSLLVIDFIGRRRSLMTGITLQTTTLVYLACYLGIARTMTAAHISNTPSVSRASTGAVAAIFIHGVGWNIGWHGMPYLIGAEVYPIRIRSLAVSMGMAFHWVFFFGCSRATPDMLEVMQEWGAFAFFACICFVSLIYVFFAMPVSVPLVR
;
A
#
# COMPACT_ATOMS: atom_id res chain seq x y z
N MET A 1 -1.43 5.74 -13.00
CA MET A 1 -1.50 6.77 -14.05
C MET A 1 -2.69 6.54 -15.00
N TYR A 2 -2.72 5.50 -15.83
CA TYR A 2 -3.77 5.29 -16.84
C TYR A 2 -5.20 5.45 -16.30
N ILE A 3 -5.55 4.79 -15.18
CA ILE A 3 -6.88 4.92 -14.55
C ILE A 3 -7.21 6.38 -14.20
N SER A 4 -6.27 7.13 -13.67
CA SER A 4 -6.50 8.54 -13.30
C SER A 4 -6.65 9.48 -14.50
N GLU A 5 -6.18 9.08 -15.67
CA GLU A 5 -6.29 9.84 -16.92
C GLU A 5 -7.62 9.61 -17.64
N ILE A 6 -8.14 8.38 -17.63
CA ILE A 6 -9.40 8.02 -18.29
C ILE A 6 -10.63 8.22 -17.40
N ALA A 7 -10.45 8.26 -16.07
CA ALA A 7 -11.55 8.33 -15.12
C ALA A 7 -12.25 9.70 -15.16
N PRO A 8 -13.62 9.73 -15.11
CA PRO A 8 -14.38 10.96 -14.91
C PRO A 8 -13.95 11.68 -13.62
N LYS A 9 -13.90 13.02 -13.65
CA LYS A 9 -13.48 13.85 -12.51
C LYS A 9 -14.20 13.47 -11.20
N ARG A 10 -15.50 13.17 -11.30
CA ARG A 10 -16.38 12.88 -10.15
C ARG A 10 -15.98 11.61 -9.38
N ILE A 11 -15.47 10.58 -10.07
CA ILE A 11 -15.16 9.26 -9.48
C ILE A 11 -13.67 8.89 -9.60
N ARG A 12 -12.82 9.81 -10.04
CA ARG A 12 -11.38 9.57 -10.26
C ARG A 12 -10.66 9.07 -9.01
N GLY A 13 -10.93 9.69 -7.87
CA GLY A 13 -10.35 9.29 -6.59
C GLY A 13 -10.76 7.87 -6.21
N LEU A 14 -12.05 7.56 -6.31
CA LEU A 14 -12.59 6.23 -6.04
C LEU A 14 -11.94 5.16 -6.93
N LEU A 15 -11.82 5.39 -8.23
CA LEU A 15 -11.21 4.43 -9.16
C LEU A 15 -9.71 4.26 -8.92
N ALA A 16 -9.00 5.33 -8.57
CA ALA A 16 -7.58 5.26 -8.25
C ALA A 16 -7.31 4.42 -6.99
N ILE A 17 -8.18 4.50 -5.99
CA ILE A 17 -8.04 3.72 -4.74
C ILE A 17 -8.38 2.25 -4.97
N GLN A 18 -9.25 1.90 -5.93
CA GLN A 18 -9.59 0.50 -6.24
C GLN A 18 -8.37 -0.34 -6.64
N TYR A 19 -7.29 0.27 -7.14
CA TYR A 19 -6.02 -0.43 -7.34
C TYR A 19 -5.54 -1.14 -6.07
N SER A 20 -5.56 -0.45 -4.93
CA SER A 20 -5.17 -1.03 -3.63
C SER A 20 -6.12 -2.15 -3.18
N THR A 21 -7.42 -2.00 -3.44
CA THR A 21 -8.42 -3.02 -3.11
C THR A 21 -8.22 -4.28 -3.96
N CYS A 22 -7.95 -4.14 -5.26
CA CYS A 22 -7.64 -5.26 -6.15
C CYS A 22 -6.33 -5.97 -5.73
N GLN A 23 -5.33 -5.24 -5.27
CA GLN A 23 -4.09 -5.81 -4.74
C GLN A 23 -4.36 -6.70 -3.51
N GLN A 24 -5.22 -6.26 -2.58
CA GLN A 24 -5.59 -7.06 -1.41
C GLN A 24 -6.43 -8.28 -1.82
N LEU A 25 -7.31 -8.15 -2.81
CA LEU A 25 -8.05 -9.29 -3.35
C LEU A 25 -7.11 -10.36 -3.95
N GLY A 26 -6.09 -9.93 -4.69
CA GLY A 26 -5.04 -10.83 -5.19
C GLY A 26 -4.32 -11.58 -4.05
N SER A 27 -4.07 -10.92 -2.92
CA SER A 27 -3.49 -11.56 -1.74
C SER A 27 -4.41 -12.63 -1.15
N VAL A 28 -5.73 -12.40 -1.11
CA VAL A 28 -6.71 -13.41 -0.67
C VAL A 28 -6.61 -14.68 -1.52
N PHE A 29 -6.66 -14.54 -2.84
CA PHE A 29 -6.52 -15.68 -3.74
C PHE A 29 -5.18 -16.40 -3.54
N GLY A 30 -4.07 -15.64 -3.46
CA GLY A 30 -2.73 -16.20 -3.28
C GLY A 30 -2.62 -17.05 -2.01
N PHE A 31 -3.12 -16.58 -0.88
CA PHE A 31 -3.05 -17.32 0.38
C PHE A 31 -3.94 -18.56 0.39
N PHE A 32 -5.18 -18.49 -0.13
CA PHE A 32 -6.05 -19.66 -0.17
C PHE A 32 -5.59 -20.72 -1.18
N ILE A 33 -5.04 -20.31 -2.32
CA ILE A 33 -4.43 -21.23 -3.28
C ILE A 33 -3.25 -21.95 -2.64
N ASN A 34 -2.37 -21.20 -1.96
CA ASN A 34 -1.22 -21.78 -1.27
C ASN A 34 -1.65 -22.74 -0.14
N TYR A 35 -2.67 -22.38 0.64
CA TYR A 35 -3.27 -23.25 1.65
C TYR A 35 -3.77 -24.57 1.04
N GLY A 36 -4.57 -24.49 -0.03
CA GLY A 36 -5.10 -25.67 -0.71
C GLY A 36 -4.02 -26.59 -1.26
N LEU A 37 -2.97 -26.02 -1.86
CA LEU A 37 -1.84 -26.77 -2.41
C LEU A 37 -0.97 -27.38 -1.32
N THR A 38 -0.73 -26.68 -0.23
CA THR A 38 0.00 -27.23 0.93
C THR A 38 -0.74 -28.41 1.54
N LYS A 39 -2.06 -28.39 1.57
CA LYS A 39 -2.89 -29.49 2.06
C LYS A 39 -2.91 -30.67 1.09
N ALA A 40 -3.05 -30.41 -0.22
CA ALA A 40 -3.20 -31.47 -1.24
C ALA A 40 -1.86 -32.11 -1.67
N TYR A 41 -0.77 -31.36 -1.66
CA TYR A 41 0.52 -31.75 -2.25
C TYR A 41 1.69 -31.53 -1.30
N ALA A 42 1.49 -31.71 0.02
CA ALA A 42 2.52 -31.54 1.02
C ALA A 42 3.78 -32.37 0.68
N GLY A 43 4.94 -31.69 0.64
CA GLY A 43 6.24 -32.32 0.36
C GLY A 43 6.50 -32.73 -1.10
N LYS A 44 5.60 -32.39 -2.04
CA LYS A 44 5.80 -32.61 -3.48
C LYS A 44 6.19 -31.31 -4.19
N ASP A 45 6.91 -31.42 -5.30
CA ASP A 45 7.31 -30.27 -6.12
C ASP A 45 6.11 -29.43 -6.59
N LEU A 46 4.95 -30.03 -6.77
CA LEU A 46 3.71 -29.33 -7.13
C LEU A 46 3.29 -28.27 -6.11
N GLN A 47 3.69 -28.42 -4.84
CA GLN A 47 3.36 -27.47 -3.78
C GLN A 47 3.89 -26.06 -4.06
N TRP A 48 5.09 -25.94 -4.63
CA TRP A 48 5.68 -24.64 -4.96
C TRP A 48 5.54 -24.29 -6.45
N MET A 49 5.52 -25.29 -7.32
CA MET A 49 5.49 -25.09 -8.76
C MET A 49 4.15 -24.53 -9.25
N VAL A 50 3.03 -25.09 -8.74
CA VAL A 50 1.69 -24.64 -9.17
C VAL A 50 1.41 -23.20 -8.77
N PRO A 51 1.66 -22.70 -7.53
CA PRO A 51 1.45 -21.29 -7.21
C PRO A 51 2.32 -20.35 -8.04
N THR A 52 3.55 -20.77 -8.36
CA THR A 52 4.48 -19.98 -9.17
C THR A 52 3.98 -19.87 -10.62
N LEU A 53 3.55 -20.97 -11.22
CA LEU A 53 3.02 -20.96 -12.59
C LEU A 53 1.66 -20.27 -12.69
N LEU A 54 0.83 -20.36 -11.65
CA LEU A 54 -0.49 -19.72 -11.64
C LEU A 54 -0.42 -18.20 -11.72
N GLN A 55 0.70 -17.58 -11.30
CA GLN A 55 0.94 -16.14 -11.46
C GLN A 55 0.98 -15.70 -12.94
N LEU A 56 1.27 -16.61 -13.85
CA LEU A 56 1.26 -16.33 -15.29
C LEU A 56 -0.16 -16.07 -15.82
N VAL A 57 -1.19 -16.63 -15.19
CA VAL A 57 -2.58 -16.47 -15.64
C VAL A 57 -3.03 -15.01 -15.56
N PRO A 58 -2.99 -14.32 -14.38
CA PRO A 58 -3.35 -12.91 -14.32
C PRO A 58 -2.39 -12.03 -15.14
N ALA A 59 -1.10 -12.40 -15.25
CA ALA A 59 -0.15 -11.67 -16.08
C ALA A 59 -0.52 -11.78 -17.56
N ALA A 60 -0.91 -12.96 -18.04
CA ALA A 60 -1.39 -13.17 -19.40
C ALA A 60 -2.69 -12.41 -19.67
N ILE A 61 -3.67 -12.50 -18.77
CA ILE A 61 -4.94 -11.75 -18.89
C ILE A 61 -4.67 -10.25 -18.99
N TRP A 62 -3.77 -9.72 -18.16
CA TRP A 62 -3.40 -8.31 -18.21
C TRP A 62 -2.65 -7.96 -19.51
N GLY A 63 -1.67 -8.77 -19.89
CA GLY A 63 -0.92 -8.59 -21.13
C GLY A 63 -1.83 -8.55 -22.37
N PHE A 64 -2.70 -9.54 -22.52
CA PHE A 64 -3.68 -9.56 -23.61
C PHE A 64 -4.71 -8.43 -23.48
N GLY A 65 -5.17 -8.13 -22.28
CA GLY A 65 -6.11 -7.03 -22.03
C GLY A 65 -5.57 -5.67 -22.44
N THR A 66 -4.24 -5.47 -22.32
CA THR A 66 -3.59 -4.21 -22.73
C THR A 66 -3.76 -3.92 -24.23
N PHE A 67 -3.79 -4.95 -25.09
CA PHE A 67 -4.04 -4.77 -26.52
C PHE A 67 -5.46 -4.31 -26.83
N LEU A 68 -6.40 -4.54 -25.91
CA LEU A 68 -7.81 -4.11 -26.06
C LEU A 68 -8.05 -2.72 -25.47
N CYS A 69 -7.10 -2.19 -24.67
CA CYS A 69 -7.21 -0.88 -24.07
C CYS A 69 -7.01 0.22 -25.10
N VAL A 70 -7.82 1.27 -25.00
CA VAL A 70 -7.62 2.49 -25.81
C VAL A 70 -6.40 3.26 -25.29
N GLU A 71 -5.71 3.97 -26.18
CA GLU A 71 -4.63 4.86 -25.76
C GLU A 71 -5.11 5.96 -24.83
N SER A 72 -4.24 6.40 -23.91
CA SER A 72 -4.58 7.50 -23.00
C SER A 72 -4.89 8.78 -23.81
N PRO A 73 -6.05 9.44 -23.58
CA PRO A 73 -6.36 10.72 -24.21
C PRO A 73 -5.28 11.76 -23.98
N ARG A 74 -4.71 11.78 -22.77
CA ARG A 74 -3.64 12.71 -22.41
C ARG A 74 -2.35 12.45 -23.21
N TRP A 75 -1.98 11.18 -23.40
CA TRP A 75 -0.83 10.80 -24.22
C TRP A 75 -1.06 11.15 -25.68
N LEU A 76 -2.27 10.91 -26.21
CA LEU A 76 -2.62 11.26 -27.59
C LEU A 76 -2.49 12.77 -27.83
N LEU A 77 -2.96 13.60 -26.89
CA LEU A 77 -2.78 15.06 -26.95
C LEU A 77 -1.31 15.45 -26.85
N TYR A 78 -0.54 14.77 -25.98
CA TYR A 78 0.90 15.04 -25.85
C TYR A 78 1.68 14.80 -27.13
N VAL A 79 1.30 13.77 -27.92
CA VAL A 79 1.91 13.44 -29.23
C VAL A 79 1.28 14.24 -30.39
N GLY A 80 0.27 15.09 -30.13
CA GLY A 80 -0.39 15.93 -31.13
C GLY A 80 -1.52 15.27 -31.92
N ARG A 81 -1.97 14.06 -31.49
CA ARG A 81 -3.07 13.32 -32.14
C ARG A 81 -4.44 13.72 -31.57
N ARG A 82 -4.80 15.01 -31.75
CA ARG A 82 -5.99 15.61 -31.14
C ARG A 82 -7.30 14.92 -31.52
N GLU A 83 -7.50 14.57 -32.79
CA GLU A 83 -8.73 13.93 -33.26
C GLU A 83 -8.94 12.55 -32.62
N GLN A 84 -7.86 11.77 -32.47
CA GLN A 84 -7.91 10.47 -31.78
C GLN A 84 -8.19 10.64 -30.29
N ALA A 85 -7.68 11.68 -29.65
CA ALA A 85 -7.98 11.98 -28.27
C ALA A 85 -9.46 12.31 -28.07
N ILE A 86 -10.06 13.13 -28.95
CA ILE A 86 -11.48 13.45 -28.94
C ILE A 86 -12.33 12.18 -29.09
N ALA A 87 -11.99 11.33 -30.09
CA ALA A 87 -12.70 10.07 -30.31
C ALA A 87 -12.59 9.13 -29.11
N THR A 88 -11.44 9.09 -28.46
CA THR A 88 -11.22 8.27 -27.25
C THR A 88 -12.04 8.78 -26.08
N VAL A 89 -12.05 10.10 -25.80
CA VAL A 89 -12.86 10.68 -24.71
C VAL A 89 -14.35 10.49 -25.00
N SER A 90 -14.79 10.72 -26.24
CA SER A 90 -16.16 10.49 -26.70
C SER A 90 -16.60 9.04 -26.43
N ARG A 91 -15.77 8.06 -26.79
CA ARG A 91 -16.03 6.63 -26.52
C ARG A 91 -16.09 6.34 -25.02
N LEU A 92 -15.16 6.87 -24.23
CA LEU A 92 -15.10 6.66 -22.78
C LEU A 92 -16.29 7.30 -22.03
N ARG A 93 -16.82 8.42 -22.55
CA ARG A 93 -17.97 9.12 -21.96
C ARG A 93 -19.31 8.65 -22.56
N SER A 94 -19.28 7.85 -23.63
CA SER A 94 -20.46 7.47 -24.42
C SER A 94 -21.23 8.70 -24.92
N LEU A 95 -20.52 9.76 -25.32
CA LEU A 95 -21.04 11.04 -25.81
C LEU A 95 -20.55 11.30 -27.25
N PRO A 96 -21.31 12.08 -28.08
CA PRO A 96 -20.83 12.47 -29.42
C PRO A 96 -19.56 13.31 -29.35
N ASN A 97 -18.72 13.27 -30.39
CA ASN A 97 -17.46 14.03 -30.48
C ASN A 97 -17.61 15.54 -30.27
N GLY A 98 -18.75 16.12 -30.67
CA GLY A 98 -19.06 17.54 -30.53
C GLY A 98 -19.74 17.93 -29.21
N HIS A 99 -19.92 16.99 -28.27
CA HIS A 99 -20.59 17.28 -27.02
C HIS A 99 -19.76 18.26 -26.15
N PRO A 100 -20.39 19.28 -25.51
CA PRO A 100 -19.68 20.29 -24.73
C PRO A 100 -18.75 19.74 -23.64
N GLU A 101 -19.14 18.64 -22.97
CA GLU A 101 -18.32 17.99 -21.95
C GLU A 101 -17.03 17.38 -22.54
N VAL A 102 -17.11 16.76 -23.72
CA VAL A 102 -15.95 16.18 -24.39
C VAL A 102 -14.97 17.28 -24.78
N ILE A 103 -15.49 18.36 -25.36
CA ILE A 103 -14.68 19.53 -25.76
C ILE A 103 -14.02 20.17 -24.54
N SER A 104 -14.78 20.37 -23.45
CA SER A 104 -14.27 20.92 -22.19
C SER A 104 -13.18 20.05 -21.57
N ASP A 105 -13.36 18.71 -21.53
CA ASP A 105 -12.35 17.79 -20.99
C ASP A 105 -11.06 17.85 -21.82
N ILE A 106 -11.16 17.91 -23.17
CA ILE A 106 -10.00 18.05 -24.05
C ILE A 106 -9.29 19.39 -23.82
N GLN A 107 -10.00 20.50 -23.76
CA GLN A 107 -9.42 21.83 -23.53
C GLN A 107 -8.68 21.90 -22.18
N ILE A 108 -9.25 21.30 -21.13
CA ILE A 108 -8.61 21.23 -19.83
C ILE A 108 -7.33 20.39 -19.88
N MET A 109 -7.36 19.27 -20.59
CA MET A 109 -6.15 18.43 -20.74
C MET A 109 -5.08 19.15 -21.56
N GLU A 110 -5.44 19.83 -22.64
CA GLU A 110 -4.52 20.63 -23.48
C GLU A 110 -3.86 21.74 -22.67
N SER A 111 -4.65 22.51 -21.91
CA SER A 111 -4.12 23.59 -21.07
C SER A 111 -3.16 23.06 -19.98
N GLN A 112 -3.47 21.92 -19.38
CA GLN A 112 -2.59 21.28 -18.41
C GLN A 112 -1.27 20.79 -19.04
N ILE A 113 -1.32 20.19 -20.24
CA ILE A 113 -0.13 19.73 -20.96
C ILE A 113 0.76 20.92 -21.37
N LEU A 114 0.14 22.02 -21.84
CA LEU A 114 0.89 23.24 -22.17
C LEU A 114 1.58 23.80 -20.93
N TYR A 115 0.84 23.95 -19.84
CA TYR A 115 1.40 24.44 -18.57
C TYR A 115 2.55 23.54 -18.04
N GLU A 116 2.40 22.23 -18.13
CA GLU A 116 3.48 21.29 -17.73
C GLU A 116 4.71 21.40 -18.64
N ARG A 117 4.50 21.56 -19.96
CA ARG A 117 5.61 21.76 -20.92
C ARG A 117 6.33 23.07 -20.64
N GLU A 118 5.60 24.16 -20.47
CA GLU A 118 6.18 25.48 -20.15
C GLU A 118 6.96 25.44 -18.83
N ALA A 119 6.40 24.74 -17.84
CA ALA A 119 7.05 24.60 -16.55
C ALA A 119 8.42 23.87 -16.61
N VAL A 120 8.67 23.02 -17.60
CA VAL A 120 9.89 22.19 -17.73
C VAL A 120 10.81 22.67 -18.86
N VAL A 121 10.39 23.67 -19.65
CA VAL A 121 11.21 24.21 -20.76
C VAL A 121 12.60 24.60 -20.27
N GLY A 122 13.63 24.07 -20.96
CA GLY A 122 15.04 24.37 -20.69
C GLY A 122 15.65 23.67 -19.49
N ALA A 123 14.91 22.85 -18.75
CA ALA A 123 15.43 22.06 -17.62
C ALA A 123 15.86 20.66 -18.06
N THR A 124 17.04 20.22 -17.67
CA THR A 124 17.45 18.82 -17.80
C THR A 124 16.86 18.00 -16.65
N GLN A 125 16.80 16.67 -16.79
CA GLN A 125 16.36 15.78 -15.70
C GLN A 125 17.20 15.99 -14.43
N TRP A 126 18.49 16.28 -14.59
CA TRP A 126 19.38 16.55 -13.47
C TRP A 126 19.06 17.87 -12.75
N ASP A 127 18.63 18.89 -13.47
CA ASP A 127 18.21 20.15 -12.88
C ASP A 127 16.93 19.99 -12.06
N LEU A 128 16.00 19.14 -12.54
CA LEU A 128 14.81 18.79 -11.78
C LEU A 128 15.14 18.01 -10.50
N VAL A 129 16.10 17.07 -10.54
CA VAL A 129 16.59 16.37 -9.34
C VAL A 129 17.18 17.38 -8.33
N LYS A 130 18.00 18.31 -8.79
CA LYS A 130 18.54 19.38 -7.93
C LYS A 130 17.41 20.23 -7.34
N GLU A 131 16.41 20.56 -8.13
CA GLU A 131 15.24 21.34 -7.68
C GLU A 131 14.41 20.61 -6.62
N VAL A 132 14.37 19.28 -6.63
CA VAL A 132 13.73 18.47 -5.58
C VAL A 132 14.56 18.53 -4.27
N LEU A 133 15.89 18.45 -4.37
CA LEU A 133 16.75 18.19 -3.22
C LEU A 133 17.40 19.43 -2.61
N ILE A 134 17.68 20.47 -3.40
CA ILE A 134 18.44 21.64 -2.94
C ILE A 134 17.53 22.70 -2.27
N PRO A 135 16.44 23.19 -2.88
CA PRO A 135 15.56 24.18 -2.25
C PRO A 135 14.98 23.66 -0.94
N VAL A 136 15.06 24.45 0.12
CA VAL A 136 14.63 24.05 1.48
C VAL A 136 13.18 23.60 1.50
N GLU A 137 12.30 24.29 0.76
CA GLU A 137 10.87 23.97 0.72
C GLU A 137 10.61 22.61 0.05
N ASN A 138 11.23 22.36 -1.09
CA ASN A 138 11.07 21.10 -1.82
C ASN A 138 11.74 19.94 -1.08
N ARG A 139 12.88 20.19 -0.46
CA ARG A 139 13.57 19.21 0.39
C ARG A 139 12.71 18.80 1.60
N ARG A 140 12.02 19.74 2.25
CA ARG A 140 11.06 19.43 3.34
C ARG A 140 9.91 18.56 2.85
N ARG A 141 9.35 18.87 1.67
CA ARG A 141 8.31 18.06 1.04
C ARG A 141 8.82 16.66 0.68
N PHE A 142 10.04 16.58 0.13
CA PHE A 142 10.67 15.30 -0.20
C PHE A 142 10.91 14.46 1.05
N LEU A 143 11.48 15.04 2.11
CA LEU A 143 11.69 14.35 3.38
C LEU A 143 10.37 13.86 4.00
N LEU A 144 9.30 14.65 3.88
CA LEU A 144 7.99 14.23 4.38
C LEU A 144 7.49 12.96 3.67
N VAL A 145 7.57 12.91 2.36
CA VAL A 145 7.15 11.73 1.57
C VAL A 145 8.12 10.56 1.77
N PHE A 146 9.42 10.81 1.81
CA PHE A 146 10.47 9.82 2.08
C PHE A 146 10.24 9.12 3.44
N MET A 147 10.04 9.91 4.50
CA MET A 147 9.75 9.38 5.83
C MET A 147 8.40 8.64 5.90
N ALA A 148 7.39 9.10 5.16
CA ALA A 148 6.12 8.39 5.07
C ALA A 148 6.30 7.00 4.43
N HIS A 149 7.10 6.87 3.38
CA HIS A 149 7.43 5.57 2.78
C HIS A 149 8.29 4.70 3.70
N LEU A 150 9.28 5.29 4.40
CA LEU A 150 10.09 4.59 5.37
C LEU A 150 9.21 3.97 6.48
N PHE A 151 8.42 4.80 7.16
CA PHE A 151 7.57 4.35 8.26
C PHE A 151 6.49 3.36 7.80
N SER A 152 5.93 3.56 6.61
CA SER A 152 4.96 2.61 6.02
C SER A 152 5.56 1.20 5.93
N GLN A 153 6.78 1.06 5.42
CA GLN A 153 7.39 -0.25 5.23
C GLN A 153 7.92 -0.86 6.53
N TRP A 154 8.52 -0.02 7.40
CA TRP A 154 9.08 -0.47 8.68
C TRP A 154 8.08 -0.47 9.84
N SER A 155 6.79 -0.30 9.57
CA SER A 155 5.70 -0.47 10.55
C SER A 155 5.42 -1.93 10.94
N GLY A 156 6.17 -2.88 10.37
CA GLY A 156 6.00 -4.31 10.61
C GLY A 156 4.91 -4.98 9.74
N ALA A 157 4.10 -4.23 9.00
CA ALA A 157 2.99 -4.79 8.24
C ALA A 157 3.44 -5.73 7.11
N SER A 158 4.53 -5.38 6.42
CA SER A 158 5.13 -6.23 5.39
C SER A 158 5.74 -7.49 5.98
N ALA A 159 6.46 -7.35 7.11
CA ALA A 159 7.05 -8.46 7.85
C ALA A 159 5.98 -9.45 8.33
N ILE A 160 4.93 -8.95 9.01
CA ILE A 160 3.81 -9.77 9.47
C ILE A 160 3.15 -10.49 8.30
N THR A 161 2.82 -9.80 7.21
CA THR A 161 2.10 -10.40 6.08
C THR A 161 2.90 -11.52 5.42
N GLN A 162 4.22 -11.38 5.28
CA GLN A 162 5.07 -12.36 4.61
C GLN A 162 5.38 -13.57 5.49
N TYR A 163 5.57 -13.37 6.79
CA TYR A 163 5.97 -14.42 7.74
C TYR A 163 4.83 -14.86 8.67
N LEU A 164 3.58 -14.59 8.29
CA LEU A 164 2.41 -14.84 9.12
C LEU A 164 2.26 -16.31 9.58
N PRO A 165 2.47 -17.33 8.71
CA PRO A 165 2.43 -18.72 9.18
C PRO A 165 3.48 -19.03 10.25
N THR A 166 4.69 -18.49 10.11
CA THR A 166 5.78 -18.62 11.10
C THR A 166 5.41 -17.93 12.42
N ILE A 167 4.83 -16.73 12.34
CA ILE A 167 4.39 -15.95 13.50
C ILE A 167 3.28 -16.69 14.26
N PHE A 168 2.33 -17.28 13.56
CA PHE A 168 1.32 -18.13 14.18
C PHE A 168 1.91 -19.40 14.82
N GLY A 169 3.00 -19.92 14.25
CA GLY A 169 3.79 -21.00 14.87
C GLY A 169 4.35 -20.61 16.25
N TYR A 170 4.85 -19.37 16.39
CA TYR A 170 5.29 -18.84 17.70
C TYR A 170 4.16 -18.72 18.73
N LEU A 171 2.92 -18.61 18.25
CA LEU A 171 1.72 -18.62 19.10
C LEU A 171 1.20 -20.05 19.41
N ASN A 172 2.01 -21.09 19.11
CA ASN A 172 1.67 -22.51 19.27
C ASN A 172 0.43 -22.95 18.44
N MET A 173 0.17 -22.31 17.32
CA MET A 173 -0.90 -22.69 16.41
C MET A 173 -0.45 -23.84 15.50
N PRO A 174 -1.25 -24.92 15.35
CA PRO A 174 -0.93 -26.00 14.41
C PRO A 174 -0.76 -25.46 12.98
N SER A 175 0.17 -26.03 12.21
CA SER A 175 0.54 -25.55 10.87
C SER A 175 -0.65 -25.42 9.90
N GLU A 176 -1.58 -26.39 9.92
CA GLU A 176 -2.78 -26.34 9.09
C GLU A 176 -3.68 -25.15 9.47
N THR A 177 -3.90 -24.94 10.77
CA THR A 177 -4.70 -23.83 11.30
C THR A 177 -4.02 -22.49 11.05
N ALA A 178 -2.69 -22.42 11.21
CA ALA A 178 -1.89 -21.22 10.94
C ALA A 178 -1.99 -20.80 9.46
N SER A 179 -1.91 -21.75 8.53
CA SER A 179 -2.06 -21.50 7.11
C SER A 179 -3.47 -21.01 6.76
N LEU A 180 -4.50 -21.62 7.36
CA LEU A 180 -5.89 -21.18 7.18
C LEU A 180 -6.14 -19.78 7.77
N ALA A 181 -5.62 -19.51 8.97
CA ALA A 181 -5.71 -18.20 9.62
C ALA A 181 -5.02 -17.10 8.79
N THR A 182 -3.94 -17.44 8.07
CA THR A 182 -3.29 -16.52 7.12
C THR A 182 -4.23 -16.14 5.97
N GLY A 183 -5.00 -17.07 5.45
CA GLY A 183 -6.03 -16.80 4.45
C GLY A 183 -7.11 -15.84 4.99
N PHE A 184 -7.61 -16.11 6.20
CA PHE A 184 -8.60 -15.21 6.84
C PHE A 184 -8.03 -13.83 7.16
N TYR A 185 -6.75 -13.72 7.53
CA TYR A 185 -6.09 -12.43 7.69
C TYR A 185 -6.11 -11.62 6.38
N ALA A 186 -5.87 -12.25 5.24
CA ALA A 186 -5.97 -11.57 3.95
C ALA A 186 -7.41 -11.11 3.66
N VAL A 187 -8.43 -11.91 4.00
CA VAL A 187 -9.84 -11.50 3.87
C VAL A 187 -10.14 -10.28 4.73
N VAL A 188 -9.71 -10.26 5.99
CA VAL A 188 -9.92 -9.11 6.89
C VAL A 188 -9.21 -7.87 6.34
N LYS A 189 -8.00 -8.01 5.82
CA LYS A 189 -7.29 -6.90 5.15
C LYS A 189 -8.04 -6.41 3.91
N PHE A 190 -8.54 -7.31 3.07
CA PHE A 190 -9.32 -6.94 1.89
C PHE A 190 -10.59 -6.18 2.27
N VAL A 191 -11.39 -6.72 3.18
CA VAL A 191 -12.65 -6.10 3.63
C VAL A 191 -12.38 -4.74 4.29
N SER A 192 -11.39 -4.65 5.17
CA SER A 192 -11.03 -3.38 5.82
C SER A 192 -10.51 -2.35 4.82
N CYS A 193 -9.74 -2.76 3.81
CA CYS A 193 -9.28 -1.88 2.73
C CYS A 193 -10.47 -1.36 1.91
N LEU A 194 -11.41 -2.24 1.55
CA LEU A 194 -12.63 -1.88 0.81
C LEU A 194 -13.48 -0.87 1.58
N ILE A 195 -13.78 -1.15 2.85
CA ILE A 195 -14.55 -0.25 3.72
C ILE A 195 -13.85 1.11 3.85
N PHE A 196 -12.55 1.09 4.12
CA PHE A 196 -11.78 2.31 4.29
C PHE A 196 -11.72 3.15 3.01
N SER A 197 -11.49 2.51 1.87
CA SER A 197 -11.38 3.20 0.58
C SER A 197 -12.70 3.80 0.09
N LEU A 198 -13.84 3.15 0.39
CA LEU A 198 -15.15 3.59 -0.08
C LEU A 198 -15.83 4.59 0.87
N LEU A 199 -15.63 4.44 2.18
CA LEU A 199 -16.48 5.13 3.16
C LEU A 199 -15.71 6.04 4.12
N VAL A 200 -14.44 5.77 4.40
CA VAL A 200 -13.79 6.37 5.58
C VAL A 200 -12.82 7.49 5.22
N ILE A 201 -12.11 7.38 4.10
CA ILE A 201 -11.01 8.27 3.74
C ILE A 201 -11.46 9.73 3.57
N ASP A 202 -12.65 9.95 3.03
CA ASP A 202 -13.19 11.29 2.77
C ASP A 202 -13.81 11.94 4.03
N PHE A 203 -14.26 11.13 5.01
CA PHE A 203 -14.91 11.61 6.23
C PHE A 203 -13.93 11.93 7.37
N ILE A 204 -12.94 11.05 7.60
CA ILE A 204 -12.02 11.19 8.75
C ILE A 204 -10.90 12.19 8.45
N GLY A 205 -10.50 12.31 7.18
CA GLY A 205 -9.36 13.13 6.78
C GLY A 205 -8.01 12.44 7.04
N ARG A 206 -6.99 12.83 6.30
CA ARG A 206 -5.71 12.12 6.15
C ARG A 206 -4.91 11.99 7.42
N ARG A 207 -4.75 13.10 8.17
CA ARG A 207 -3.97 13.10 9.42
C ARG A 207 -4.60 12.24 10.51
N ARG A 208 -5.93 12.38 10.69
CA ARG A 208 -6.66 11.60 11.70
C ARG A 208 -6.63 10.11 11.37
N SER A 209 -6.81 9.76 10.11
CA SER A 209 -6.72 8.39 9.64
C SER A 209 -5.35 7.78 9.93
N LEU A 210 -4.24 8.47 9.57
CA LEU A 210 -2.88 8.04 9.88
C LEU A 210 -2.70 7.83 11.38
N MET A 211 -3.04 8.81 12.20
CA MET A 211 -2.88 8.71 13.65
C MET A 211 -3.66 7.52 14.24
N THR A 212 -4.91 7.33 13.82
CA THR A 212 -5.73 6.19 14.28
C THR A 212 -5.11 4.86 13.86
N GLY A 213 -4.72 4.72 12.60
CA GLY A 213 -4.11 3.49 12.08
C GLY A 213 -2.78 3.16 12.77
N ILE A 214 -1.90 4.15 12.94
CA ILE A 214 -0.60 3.96 13.61
C ILE A 214 -0.79 3.63 15.09
N THR A 215 -1.74 4.26 15.78
CA THR A 215 -2.04 3.95 17.18
C THR A 215 -2.50 2.50 17.34
N LEU A 216 -3.41 2.03 16.47
CA LEU A 216 -3.82 0.62 16.44
C LEU A 216 -2.64 -0.32 16.20
N GLN A 217 -1.76 0.01 15.24
CA GLN A 217 -0.57 -0.79 14.99
C GLN A 217 0.39 -0.81 16.19
N THR A 218 0.66 0.34 16.79
CA THR A 218 1.56 0.44 17.94
C THR A 218 1.04 -0.40 19.11
N THR A 219 -0.25 -0.24 19.48
CA THR A 219 -0.84 -0.97 20.61
C THR A 219 -0.82 -2.48 20.40
N THR A 220 -1.13 -2.94 19.18
CA THR A 220 -1.14 -4.37 18.86
C THR A 220 0.26 -4.97 18.82
N LEU A 221 1.25 -4.23 18.29
CA LEU A 221 2.65 -4.68 18.29
C LEU A 221 3.25 -4.73 19.69
N VAL A 222 2.94 -3.76 20.56
CA VAL A 222 3.34 -3.79 21.98
C VAL A 222 2.73 -5.01 22.67
N TYR A 223 1.44 -5.27 22.45
CA TYR A 223 0.78 -6.46 23.01
C TYR A 223 1.45 -7.76 22.56
N LEU A 224 1.76 -7.89 21.25
CA LEU A 224 2.46 -9.05 20.70
C LEU A 224 3.87 -9.22 21.29
N ALA A 225 4.65 -8.14 21.39
CA ALA A 225 5.97 -8.17 21.99
C ALA A 225 5.92 -8.61 23.44
N CYS A 226 5.01 -8.07 24.25
CA CYS A 226 4.83 -8.44 25.65
C CYS A 226 4.39 -9.91 25.78
N TYR A 227 3.40 -10.33 25.00
CA TYR A 227 2.93 -11.72 25.03
C TYR A 227 4.04 -12.72 24.68
N LEU A 228 4.74 -12.51 23.57
CA LEU A 228 5.82 -13.40 23.13
C LEU A 228 6.99 -13.38 24.12
N GLY A 229 7.35 -12.23 24.69
CA GLY A 229 8.40 -12.11 25.69
C GLY A 229 8.09 -12.92 26.98
N ILE A 230 6.84 -13.00 27.37
CA ILE A 230 6.40 -13.80 28.53
C ILE A 230 6.22 -15.27 28.14
N ALA A 231 5.56 -15.54 27.00
CA ALA A 231 5.22 -16.90 26.58
C ALA A 231 6.44 -17.77 26.25
N ARG A 232 7.57 -17.18 25.83
CA ARG A 232 8.81 -17.92 25.55
C ARG A 232 9.34 -18.72 26.73
N THR A 233 9.02 -18.32 27.95
CA THR A 233 9.44 -19.02 29.18
C THR A 233 8.49 -20.14 29.57
N MET A 234 7.38 -20.31 28.84
CA MET A 234 6.32 -21.27 29.14
C MET A 234 6.35 -22.44 28.17
N THR A 235 6.01 -23.62 28.66
CA THR A 235 5.81 -24.78 27.78
C THR A 235 4.47 -24.73 27.08
N ALA A 236 4.35 -25.32 25.87
CA ALA A 236 3.11 -25.38 25.11
C ALA A 236 1.95 -25.99 25.93
N ALA A 237 2.24 -27.01 26.75
CA ALA A 237 1.27 -27.62 27.66
C ALA A 237 0.79 -26.64 28.73
N HIS A 238 1.67 -25.78 29.26
CA HIS A 238 1.29 -24.75 30.24
C HIS A 238 0.39 -23.69 29.60
N ILE A 239 0.69 -23.31 28.37
CA ILE A 239 -0.10 -22.33 27.60
C ILE A 239 -1.52 -22.86 27.35
N SER A 240 -1.67 -24.12 26.95
CA SER A 240 -2.97 -24.72 26.65
C SER A 240 -3.81 -25.00 27.91
N ASN A 241 -3.17 -25.41 29.00
CA ASN A 241 -3.86 -25.85 30.21
C ASN A 241 -4.23 -24.68 31.16
N THR A 242 -3.61 -23.52 30.99
CA THR A 242 -3.90 -22.35 31.84
C THR A 242 -4.88 -21.41 31.15
N PRO A 243 -6.15 -21.26 31.62
CA PRO A 243 -7.19 -20.51 30.89
C PRO A 243 -6.85 -19.03 30.66
N SER A 244 -6.07 -18.41 31.56
CA SER A 244 -5.63 -17.01 31.38
C SER A 244 -4.60 -16.88 30.25
N VAL A 245 -3.66 -17.81 30.15
CA VAL A 245 -2.61 -17.80 29.11
C VAL A 245 -3.18 -18.17 27.74
N SER A 246 -4.12 -19.12 27.70
CA SER A 246 -4.85 -19.48 26.48
C SER A 246 -5.65 -18.30 25.94
N ARG A 247 -6.32 -17.54 26.81
CA ARG A 247 -7.02 -16.29 26.40
C ARG A 247 -6.04 -15.22 25.89
N ALA A 248 -4.88 -15.10 26.52
CA ALA A 248 -3.85 -14.15 26.07
C ALA A 248 -3.28 -14.57 24.69
N SER A 249 -3.11 -15.86 24.41
CA SER A 249 -2.72 -16.36 23.08
C SER A 249 -3.78 -16.02 22.01
N THR A 250 -5.06 -16.24 22.32
CA THR A 250 -6.16 -15.82 21.44
C THR A 250 -6.17 -14.31 21.22
N GLY A 251 -5.88 -13.52 22.26
CA GLY A 251 -5.70 -12.08 22.17
C GLY A 251 -4.55 -11.68 21.25
N ALA A 252 -3.43 -12.45 21.26
CA ALA A 252 -2.29 -12.21 20.38
C ALA A 252 -2.65 -12.46 18.89
N VAL A 253 -3.43 -13.50 18.61
CA VAL A 253 -3.98 -13.75 17.29
C VAL A 253 -4.88 -12.58 16.85
N ALA A 254 -5.82 -12.16 17.71
CA ALA A 254 -6.68 -11.02 17.40
C ALA A 254 -5.90 -9.72 17.18
N ALA A 255 -4.81 -9.50 17.93
CA ALA A 255 -3.94 -8.34 17.77
C ALA A 255 -3.29 -8.31 16.37
N ILE A 256 -2.90 -9.46 15.80
CA ILE A 256 -2.39 -9.54 14.42
C ILE A 256 -3.45 -9.07 13.42
N PHE A 257 -4.69 -9.50 13.56
CA PHE A 257 -5.78 -9.08 12.68
C PHE A 257 -6.07 -7.57 12.79
N ILE A 258 -6.11 -7.05 14.03
CA ILE A 258 -6.32 -5.62 14.30
C ILE A 258 -5.16 -4.79 13.74
N HIS A 259 -3.90 -5.30 13.83
CA HIS A 259 -2.75 -4.68 13.21
C HIS A 259 -2.93 -4.51 11.69
N GLY A 260 -3.42 -5.54 10.99
CA GLY A 260 -3.71 -5.49 9.56
C GLY A 260 -4.77 -4.45 9.20
N VAL A 261 -5.82 -4.33 10.01
CA VAL A 261 -6.85 -3.27 9.88
C VAL A 261 -6.23 -1.90 10.10
N GLY A 262 -5.44 -1.73 11.17
CA GLY A 262 -4.74 -0.48 11.47
C GLY A 262 -3.82 -0.03 10.33
N TRP A 263 -3.14 -0.97 9.67
CA TRP A 263 -2.29 -0.66 8.53
C TRP A 263 -3.10 -0.15 7.32
N ASN A 264 -4.24 -0.75 7.01
CA ASN A 264 -5.11 -0.29 5.93
C ASN A 264 -5.69 1.10 6.19
N ILE A 265 -6.05 1.41 7.45
CA ILE A 265 -6.54 2.73 7.85
C ILE A 265 -5.41 3.77 7.80
N GLY A 266 -4.19 3.40 8.19
CA GLY A 266 -3.04 4.29 8.30
C GLY A 266 -2.20 4.36 7.03
N TRP A 267 -1.22 3.47 6.94
CA TRP A 267 -0.12 3.59 5.99
C TRP A 267 -0.39 3.09 4.58
N HIS A 268 -1.39 2.25 4.35
CA HIS A 268 -1.54 1.54 3.07
C HIS A 268 -1.61 2.47 1.84
N GLY A 269 -2.47 3.47 1.86
CA GLY A 269 -2.65 4.41 0.73
C GLY A 269 -2.04 5.79 0.92
N MET A 270 -1.72 6.16 2.16
CA MET A 270 -1.38 7.53 2.53
C MET A 270 -0.06 8.05 1.93
N PRO A 271 1.06 7.29 1.89
CA PRO A 271 2.30 7.79 1.31
C PRO A 271 2.14 8.18 -0.17
N TYR A 272 1.35 7.43 -0.92
CA TYR A 272 1.07 7.70 -2.33
C TYR A 272 0.22 8.96 -2.52
N LEU A 273 -0.81 9.10 -1.68
CA LEU A 273 -1.73 10.24 -1.73
C LEU A 273 -0.99 11.53 -1.36
N ILE A 274 -0.21 11.52 -0.29
CA ILE A 274 0.60 12.65 0.15
C ILE A 274 1.61 13.04 -0.93
N GLY A 275 2.30 12.04 -1.52
CA GLY A 275 3.24 12.25 -2.61
C GLY A 275 2.60 12.92 -3.82
N ALA A 276 1.37 12.55 -4.17
CA ALA A 276 0.65 13.15 -5.30
C ALA A 276 0.23 14.61 -5.06
N GLU A 277 0.08 15.05 -3.80
CA GLU A 277 -0.51 16.35 -3.44
C GLU A 277 0.50 17.40 -3.01
N VAL A 278 1.60 16.98 -2.39
CA VAL A 278 2.56 17.90 -1.74
C VAL A 278 3.47 18.62 -2.75
N TYR A 279 3.78 17.98 -3.88
CA TYR A 279 4.73 18.54 -4.83
C TYR A 279 4.14 19.53 -5.83
N PRO A 280 4.86 20.61 -6.17
CA PRO A 280 4.54 21.46 -7.32
C PRO A 280 4.49 20.65 -8.62
N ILE A 281 3.65 21.07 -9.56
CA ILE A 281 3.43 20.34 -10.83
C ILE A 281 4.73 20.08 -11.57
N ARG A 282 5.64 21.04 -11.61
CA ARG A 282 6.95 20.98 -12.30
C ARG A 282 7.81 19.78 -11.90
N ILE A 283 7.91 19.49 -10.60
CA ILE A 283 8.78 18.44 -10.06
C ILE A 283 8.01 17.19 -9.61
N ARG A 284 6.67 17.24 -9.63
CA ARG A 284 5.79 16.20 -9.05
C ARG A 284 6.08 14.81 -9.60
N SER A 285 6.13 14.67 -10.93
CA SER A 285 6.34 13.38 -11.59
C SER A 285 7.65 12.73 -11.13
N LEU A 286 8.74 13.50 -11.16
CA LEU A 286 10.05 13.03 -10.75
C LEU A 286 10.11 12.71 -9.25
N ALA A 287 9.60 13.62 -8.40
CA ALA A 287 9.64 13.44 -6.96
C ALA A 287 8.79 12.24 -6.49
N VAL A 288 7.63 12.00 -7.11
CA VAL A 288 6.81 10.81 -6.84
C VAL A 288 7.54 9.55 -7.30
N SER A 289 8.19 9.56 -8.47
CA SER A 289 8.96 8.41 -8.96
C SER A 289 10.14 8.08 -8.03
N MET A 290 10.84 9.11 -7.53
CA MET A 290 11.90 8.93 -6.53
C MET A 290 11.33 8.35 -5.22
N GLY A 291 10.19 8.85 -4.74
CA GLY A 291 9.50 8.32 -3.57
C GLY A 291 9.14 6.84 -3.73
N MET A 292 8.65 6.44 -4.91
CA MET A 292 8.35 5.05 -5.25
C MET A 292 9.60 4.16 -5.29
N ALA A 293 10.71 4.66 -5.81
CA ALA A 293 11.98 3.92 -5.77
C ALA A 293 12.40 3.63 -4.32
N PHE A 294 12.35 4.64 -3.44
CA PHE A 294 12.63 4.45 -2.01
C PHE A 294 11.63 3.52 -1.33
N HIS A 295 10.34 3.57 -1.69
CA HIS A 295 9.34 2.63 -1.19
C HIS A 295 9.77 1.17 -1.40
N TRP A 296 10.20 0.82 -2.61
CA TRP A 296 10.63 -0.54 -2.93
C TRP A 296 11.97 -0.91 -2.27
N VAL A 297 12.89 0.05 -2.11
CA VAL A 297 14.13 -0.16 -1.35
C VAL A 297 13.82 -0.47 0.12
N PHE A 298 12.93 0.28 0.75
CA PHE A 298 12.52 0.03 2.13
C PHE A 298 11.75 -1.27 2.30
N PHE A 299 10.88 -1.60 1.33
CA PHE A 299 10.18 -2.90 1.30
C PHE A 299 11.17 -4.06 1.23
N PHE A 300 12.13 -3.99 0.30
CA PHE A 300 13.19 -4.99 0.19
C PHE A 300 14.01 -5.11 1.48
N GLY A 301 14.45 -3.98 2.03
CA GLY A 301 15.23 -3.95 3.28
C GLY A 301 14.47 -4.58 4.45
N CYS A 302 13.21 -4.22 4.64
CA CYS A 302 12.38 -4.79 5.69
C CYS A 302 12.15 -6.30 5.48
N SER A 303 11.81 -6.71 4.26
CA SER A 303 11.56 -8.13 3.94
C SER A 303 12.79 -9.00 4.13
N ARG A 304 13.98 -8.49 3.75
CA ARG A 304 15.24 -9.23 3.90
C ARG A 304 15.71 -9.28 5.35
N ALA A 305 15.50 -8.21 6.11
CA ALA A 305 15.92 -8.14 7.51
C ALA A 305 15.02 -8.95 8.45
N THR A 306 13.76 -9.17 8.10
CA THR A 306 12.75 -9.77 8.99
C THR A 306 13.15 -11.17 9.49
N PRO A 307 13.62 -12.13 8.67
CA PRO A 307 14.01 -13.44 9.18
C PRO A 307 15.13 -13.35 10.21
N ASP A 308 16.18 -12.59 9.88
CA ASP A 308 17.33 -12.40 10.76
C ASP A 308 16.93 -11.69 12.06
N MET A 309 16.01 -10.74 11.99
CA MET A 309 15.44 -10.07 13.17
C MET A 309 14.65 -11.03 14.06
N LEU A 310 13.82 -11.90 13.49
CA LEU A 310 13.05 -12.88 14.24
C LEU A 310 13.97 -13.88 14.94
N GLU A 311 15.09 -14.26 14.32
CA GLU A 311 16.06 -15.20 14.89
C GLU A 311 16.95 -14.54 15.95
N VAL A 312 17.62 -13.44 15.60
CA VAL A 312 18.66 -12.81 16.45
C VAL A 312 18.06 -12.02 17.61
N MET A 313 16.98 -11.28 17.37
CA MET A 313 16.33 -10.46 18.41
C MET A 313 15.35 -11.27 19.26
N GLN A 314 15.31 -12.58 19.08
CA GLN A 314 14.24 -13.43 19.57
C GLN A 314 12.87 -12.89 19.09
N GLU A 315 11.86 -13.67 18.94
CA GLU A 315 10.60 -13.28 18.27
C GLU A 315 10.01 -11.98 18.83
N TRP A 316 9.99 -11.81 20.14
CA TRP A 316 9.43 -10.64 20.82
C TRP A 316 10.17 -9.34 20.51
N GLY A 317 11.50 -9.41 20.35
CA GLY A 317 12.33 -8.22 20.11
C GLY A 317 12.07 -7.61 18.74
N ALA A 318 11.81 -8.40 17.70
CA ALA A 318 11.42 -7.92 16.39
C ALA A 318 10.10 -7.12 16.45
N PHE A 319 9.10 -7.61 17.19
CA PHE A 319 7.84 -6.90 17.36
C PHE A 319 8.00 -5.63 18.22
N ALA A 320 8.86 -5.65 19.23
CA ALA A 320 9.21 -4.47 20.02
C ALA A 320 9.88 -3.40 19.15
N PHE A 321 10.79 -3.80 18.26
CA PHE A 321 11.41 -2.88 17.30
C PHE A 321 10.37 -2.22 16.38
N PHE A 322 9.48 -3.01 15.77
CA PHE A 322 8.41 -2.45 14.94
C PHE A 322 7.47 -1.54 15.72
N ALA A 323 7.17 -1.87 16.98
CA ALA A 323 6.38 -1.00 17.87
C ALA A 323 7.07 0.34 18.13
N CYS A 324 8.39 0.34 18.37
CA CYS A 324 9.18 1.58 18.52
C CYS A 324 9.14 2.42 17.24
N ILE A 325 9.29 1.82 16.07
CA ILE A 325 9.19 2.54 14.77
C ILE A 325 7.79 3.15 14.61
N CYS A 326 6.73 2.40 14.92
CA CYS A 326 5.37 2.92 14.86
C CYS A 326 5.17 4.07 15.86
N PHE A 327 5.71 3.98 17.07
CA PHE A 327 5.64 5.07 18.05
C PHE A 327 6.38 6.33 17.56
N VAL A 328 7.59 6.19 17.04
CA VAL A 328 8.34 7.31 16.43
C VAL A 328 7.57 7.90 15.25
N SER A 329 6.95 7.05 14.41
CA SER A 329 6.14 7.51 13.29
C SER A 329 4.88 8.27 13.73
N LEU A 330 4.28 7.89 14.87
CA LEU A 330 3.15 8.61 15.46
C LEU A 330 3.55 10.04 15.87
N ILE A 331 4.70 10.17 16.55
CA ILE A 331 5.27 11.46 16.92
C ILE A 331 5.55 12.28 15.65
N TYR A 332 6.18 11.67 14.66
CA TYR A 332 6.49 12.34 13.40
C TYR A 332 5.23 12.86 12.69
N VAL A 333 4.20 12.02 12.55
CA VAL A 333 2.92 12.40 11.92
C VAL A 333 2.24 13.52 12.70
N PHE A 334 2.32 13.48 14.04
CA PHE A 334 1.74 14.53 14.87
C PHE A 334 2.35 15.90 14.61
N PHE A 335 3.68 16.02 14.46
CA PHE A 335 4.37 17.28 14.28
C PHE A 335 4.57 17.68 12.81
N ALA A 336 4.86 16.73 11.93
CA ALA A 336 5.25 17.01 10.55
C ALA A 336 4.08 17.06 9.57
N MET A 337 2.94 16.38 9.91
CA MET A 337 1.83 16.28 8.98
C MET A 337 0.89 17.48 9.17
N PRO A 338 0.68 18.34 8.17
CA PRO A 338 -0.27 19.44 8.27
C PRO A 338 -1.70 18.91 8.42
N VAL A 339 -2.53 19.64 9.17
CA VAL A 339 -3.94 19.27 9.43
C VAL A 339 -4.78 19.27 8.15
N SER A 340 -4.45 20.15 7.23
CA SER A 340 -4.95 20.17 5.85
C SER A 340 -3.73 20.36 4.94
N VAL A 341 -3.57 19.49 3.94
CA VAL A 341 -2.68 19.82 2.83
C VAL A 341 -3.40 20.94 2.06
N PRO A 342 -2.85 22.16 2.00
CA PRO A 342 -3.46 23.19 1.17
C PRO A 342 -3.49 22.61 -0.25
N LEU A 343 -4.68 22.39 -0.81
CA LEU A 343 -4.82 22.17 -2.23
C LEU A 343 -4.18 23.38 -2.89
N VAL A 344 -3.00 23.21 -3.46
CA VAL A 344 -2.42 24.19 -4.36
C VAL A 344 -3.38 24.25 -5.54
N ARG A 345 -4.30 25.25 -5.46
CA ARG A 345 -5.22 25.59 -6.55
C ARG A 345 -4.44 26.17 -7.71
#